data_99efa8d8c71cf33e56b7b4c9163c3c01
#
_entry.id   99efa8d8c71cf33e56b7b4c9163c3c01
#
_cell.length_a   1.000
_cell.length_b   1.000
_cell.length_c   1.000
_cell.angle_alpha   90.00
_cell.angle_beta   90.00
_cell.angle_gamma   90.00
#
_symmetry.space_group_name_H-M   'P 1'
#
loop_
_entity.id
_entity.type
_entity.pdbx_description
1 polymer ?
#
loop_
_entity_poly.entity_id
_entity_poly.type
_entity_poly.pdbx_seq_one_letter_code
_entity_poly.pdbx_strand_id
1 'polypeptide(L)'
;LASQLAIEARLAERAKTYRRRRRTQAAALEAPSVVFDDAASSNATVIVVRAPDKVGILHRISKAIGELGLDIRHATVQTIGMEVVDTFYVRANDALVTDAAHRKEIKRALLHAVS
;
A
#
# COMPACT_ATOMS: atom_id res chain seq x y z
N LEU A 1 3.40 16.70 5.22
CA LEU A 1 2.20 17.52 5.21
C LEU A 1 1.63 17.67 3.81
N ALA A 2 2.43 18.14 2.83
CA ALA A 2 1.97 18.22 1.44
C ALA A 2 1.65 16.84 0.87
N SER A 3 2.44 15.82 1.20
CA SER A 3 2.19 14.45 0.76
C SER A 3 0.92 13.87 1.37
N GLN A 4 0.60 14.22 2.61
CA GLN A 4 -0.61 13.80 3.26
C GLN A 4 -1.85 14.42 2.62
N LEU A 5 -1.80 15.70 2.27
CA LEU A 5 -2.89 16.37 1.56
C LEU A 5 -3.14 15.75 0.19
N ALA A 6 -2.07 15.40 -0.54
CA ALA A 6 -2.19 14.74 -1.83
C ALA A 6 -2.83 13.36 -1.70
N ILE A 7 -2.50 12.60 -0.66
CA ILE A 7 -3.11 11.30 -0.39
C ILE A 7 -4.60 11.46 -0.09
N GLU A 8 -4.98 12.41 0.73
CA GLU A 8 -6.38 12.66 1.07
C GLU A 8 -7.22 13.07 -0.14
N ALA A 9 -6.69 13.92 -1.01
CA ALA A 9 -7.36 14.31 -2.25
C ALA A 9 -7.60 13.11 -3.16
N ARG A 10 -6.61 12.23 -3.28
CA ARG A 10 -6.75 10.99 -4.07
C ARG A 10 -7.81 10.08 -3.50
N LEU A 11 -7.91 9.96 -2.18
CA LEU A 11 -8.92 9.13 -1.53
C LEU A 11 -10.33 9.62 -1.86
N ALA A 12 -10.55 10.93 -1.90
CA ALA A 12 -11.84 11.49 -2.23
C ALA A 12 -12.28 11.12 -3.65
N GLU A 13 -11.37 11.21 -4.62
CA GLU A 13 -11.65 10.82 -6.00
C GLU A 13 -11.91 9.33 -6.14
N ARG A 14 -11.12 8.50 -5.46
CA ARG A 14 -11.25 7.05 -5.50
C ARG A 14 -12.57 6.58 -4.90
N ALA A 15 -13.06 7.26 -3.90
CA ALA A 15 -14.35 6.92 -3.28
C ALA A 15 -15.49 6.96 -4.31
N LYS A 16 -15.51 7.98 -5.18
CA LYS A 16 -16.50 8.10 -6.24
C LYS A 16 -16.38 7.00 -7.28
N THR A 17 -15.16 6.71 -7.70
CA THR A 17 -14.87 5.68 -8.69
C THR A 17 -15.24 4.30 -8.16
N TYR A 18 -14.90 4.01 -6.90
CA TYR A 18 -15.21 2.75 -6.26
C TYR A 18 -16.70 2.46 -6.20
N ARG A 19 -17.51 3.44 -5.79
CA ARG A 19 -18.97 3.27 -5.73
C ARG A 19 -19.58 2.92 -7.07
N ARG A 20 -19.08 3.53 -8.14
CA ARG A 20 -19.56 3.29 -9.48
C ARG A 20 -19.22 1.89 -9.98
N ARG A 21 -17.99 1.45 -9.74
CA ARG A 21 -17.51 0.14 -10.15
C ARG A 21 -18.18 -0.99 -9.39
N ARG A 22 -18.45 -0.81 -8.12
CA ARG A 22 -19.07 -1.82 -7.30
C ARG A 22 -20.46 -2.20 -7.78
N ARG A 23 -21.18 -1.27 -8.39
CA ARG A 23 -22.52 -1.53 -8.94
C ARG A 23 -22.48 -2.39 -10.20
N THR A 24 -21.42 -2.28 -10.98
CA THR A 24 -21.32 -2.94 -12.28
C THR A 24 -20.53 -4.25 -12.24
N GLN A 25 -19.65 -4.41 -11.27
CA GLN A 25 -18.75 -5.55 -11.21
C GLN A 25 -18.66 -6.08 -9.78
N ALA A 26 -19.57 -6.97 -9.44
CA ALA A 26 -19.46 -7.75 -8.20
C ALA A 26 -18.52 -8.94 -8.39
N ALA A 27 -17.50 -8.81 -9.24
CA ALA A 27 -16.57 -9.89 -9.52
C ALA A 27 -15.76 -10.25 -8.28
N ALA A 28 -15.43 -11.53 -8.15
CA ALA A 28 -14.57 -12.01 -7.09
C ALA A 28 -13.19 -11.34 -7.21
N LEU A 29 -12.79 -10.67 -6.15
CA LEU A 29 -11.47 -10.05 -6.06
C LEU A 29 -10.49 -11.05 -5.45
N GLU A 30 -9.24 -10.99 -5.90
CA GLU A 30 -8.20 -11.78 -5.28
C GLU A 30 -7.95 -11.32 -3.84
N ALA A 31 -7.48 -12.24 -3.01
CA ALA A 31 -7.12 -11.91 -1.64
C ALA A 31 -6.00 -10.86 -1.62
N PRO A 32 -6.02 -9.93 -0.68
CA PRO A 32 -4.94 -8.96 -0.55
C PRO A 32 -3.59 -9.65 -0.38
N SER A 33 -2.55 -9.04 -0.91
CA SER A 33 -1.20 -9.58 -0.82
C SER A 33 -0.18 -8.49 -0.53
N VAL A 34 0.88 -8.87 0.15
CA VAL A 34 2.02 -8.02 0.45
C VAL A 34 3.28 -8.77 0.05
N VAL A 35 4.05 -8.21 -0.85
CA VAL A 35 5.26 -8.84 -1.39
C VAL A 35 6.43 -7.86 -1.30
N PHE A 36 7.60 -8.36 -0.95
CA PHE A 36 8.84 -7.59 -1.00
C PHE A 36 9.53 -7.87 -2.33
N ASP A 37 9.83 -6.80 -3.06
CA ASP A 37 10.50 -6.89 -4.37
C ASP A 37 11.96 -6.40 -4.23
N ASP A 38 12.87 -7.34 -4.02
CA ASP A 38 14.28 -7.02 -3.82
C ASP A 38 15.01 -6.61 -5.10
N ALA A 39 14.40 -6.86 -6.25
CA ALA A 39 14.99 -6.50 -7.55
C ALA A 39 14.64 -5.07 -7.97
N ALA A 40 13.64 -4.45 -7.36
CA ALA A 40 13.12 -3.15 -7.81
C ALA A 40 14.01 -1.96 -7.41
N SER A 41 14.82 -2.09 -6.37
CA SER A 41 15.69 -1.01 -5.90
C SER A 41 16.90 -1.56 -5.16
N SER A 42 18.04 -0.89 -5.29
CA SER A 42 19.26 -1.22 -4.56
C SER A 42 19.43 -0.39 -3.28
N ASN A 43 18.67 0.69 -3.12
CA ASN A 43 18.83 1.62 -2.01
C ASN A 43 17.58 1.79 -1.14
N ALA A 44 16.53 1.05 -1.42
CA ALA A 44 15.32 1.05 -0.61
C ALA A 44 14.71 -0.35 -0.60
N THR A 45 13.99 -0.66 0.47
CA THR A 45 13.17 -1.87 0.51
C THR A 45 11.85 -1.58 -0.18
N VAL A 46 11.49 -2.40 -1.15
CA VAL A 46 10.28 -2.19 -1.94
C VAL A 46 9.19 -3.14 -1.48
N ILE A 47 8.06 -2.58 -1.09
CA ILE A 47 6.89 -3.32 -0.63
C ILE A 47 5.78 -3.10 -1.63
N VAL A 48 5.26 -4.18 -2.20
CA VAL A 48 4.16 -4.15 -3.15
C VAL A 48 2.91 -4.68 -2.46
N VAL A 49 1.90 -3.81 -2.32
CA VAL A 49 0.63 -4.16 -1.68
C VAL A 49 -0.45 -4.20 -2.74
N ARG A 50 -1.09 -5.36 -2.89
CA ARG A 50 -2.28 -5.51 -3.74
C ARG A 50 -3.48 -5.65 -2.83
N ALA A 51 -4.51 -4.87 -3.10
CA ALA A 51 -5.71 -4.88 -2.27
C ALA A 51 -6.92 -4.45 -3.10
N PRO A 52 -8.15 -4.80 -2.66
CA PRO A 52 -9.36 -4.23 -3.27
C PRO A 52 -9.34 -2.71 -3.15
N ASP A 53 -9.85 -2.02 -4.16
CA ASP A 53 -9.93 -0.56 -4.17
C ASP A 53 -11.06 -0.11 -3.25
N LYS A 54 -10.76 0.03 -1.96
CA LYS A 54 -11.69 0.48 -0.93
C LYS A 54 -11.39 1.89 -0.49
N VAL A 55 -12.43 2.57 -0.02
CA VAL A 55 -12.28 3.91 0.57
C VAL A 55 -11.31 3.85 1.75
N GLY A 56 -10.33 4.73 1.76
CA GLY A 56 -9.37 4.85 2.84
C GLY A 56 -8.25 3.83 2.85
N ILE A 57 -8.17 2.93 1.85
CA ILE A 57 -7.16 1.86 1.84
C ILE A 57 -5.74 2.41 1.82
N LEU A 58 -5.48 3.40 0.99
CA LEU A 58 -4.15 4.00 0.87
C LEU A 58 -3.73 4.68 2.18
N HIS A 59 -4.67 5.35 2.84
CA HIS A 59 -4.43 5.98 4.13
C HIS A 59 -4.09 4.94 5.21
N ARG A 60 -4.82 3.84 5.25
CA ARG A 60 -4.55 2.75 6.20
C ARG A 60 -3.17 2.14 6.00
N ILE A 61 -2.79 1.90 4.74
CA ILE A 61 -1.49 1.34 4.42
C ILE A 61 -0.38 2.30 4.84
N SER A 62 -0.50 3.57 4.48
CA SER A 62 0.50 4.59 4.81
C SER A 62 0.65 4.78 6.32
N LYS A 63 -0.47 4.76 7.03
CA LYS A 63 -0.48 4.86 8.48
C LYS A 63 0.23 3.66 9.12
N ALA A 64 -0.06 2.46 8.65
CA ALA A 64 0.57 1.24 9.15
C ALA A 64 2.07 1.24 8.92
N ILE A 65 2.52 1.69 7.75
CA ILE A 65 3.94 1.82 7.43
C ILE A 65 4.62 2.79 8.41
N GLY A 66 3.99 3.93 8.67
CA GLY A 66 4.51 4.90 9.63
C GLY A 66 4.58 4.36 11.05
N GLU A 67 3.56 3.62 11.49
CA GLU A 67 3.52 3.02 12.82
C GLU A 67 4.59 1.94 13.01
N LEU A 68 5.02 1.31 11.92
CA LEU A 68 6.10 0.34 11.94
C LEU A 68 7.50 0.99 12.00
N GLY A 69 7.56 2.31 12.03
CA GLY A 69 8.82 3.04 12.07
C GLY A 69 9.55 3.08 10.73
N LEU A 70 8.85 2.81 9.65
CA LEU A 70 9.43 2.85 8.31
C LEU A 70 9.29 4.24 7.70
N ASP A 71 10.32 4.67 6.99
CA ASP A 71 10.34 5.94 6.29
C ASP A 71 10.03 5.72 4.82
N ILE A 72 8.93 6.30 4.35
CA ILE A 72 8.52 6.20 2.95
C ILE A 72 9.31 7.20 2.12
N ARG A 73 10.18 6.71 1.24
CA ARG A 73 10.98 7.54 0.34
C ARG A 73 10.24 7.86 -0.94
N HIS A 74 9.44 6.93 -1.41
CA HIS A 74 8.68 7.08 -2.64
C HIS A 74 7.52 6.10 -2.62
N ALA A 75 6.42 6.47 -3.26
CA ALA A 75 5.27 5.58 -3.39
C ALA A 75 4.62 5.78 -4.75
N THR A 76 4.18 4.69 -5.35
CA THR A 76 3.39 4.72 -6.58
C THR A 76 2.09 3.97 -6.34
N VAL A 77 1.03 4.42 -7.00
CA VAL A 77 -0.29 3.83 -6.90
C VAL A 77 -0.80 3.53 -8.30
N GLN A 78 -1.22 2.30 -8.51
CA GLN A 78 -1.81 1.88 -9.77
C GLN A 78 -3.14 1.20 -9.51
N THR A 79 -4.16 1.60 -10.24
CA THR A 79 -5.47 0.94 -10.16
C THR A 79 -5.63 0.03 -11.37
N ILE A 80 -5.92 -1.24 -11.12
CA ILE A 80 -6.13 -2.25 -12.17
C ILE A 80 -7.49 -2.89 -11.91
N GLY A 81 -8.49 -2.51 -12.69
CA GLY A 81 -9.85 -2.97 -12.46
C GLY A 81 -10.38 -2.50 -11.11
N MET A 82 -10.72 -3.42 -10.23
CA MET A 82 -11.20 -3.13 -8.87
C MET A 82 -10.14 -3.33 -7.80
N GLU A 83 -8.89 -3.48 -8.22
CA GLU A 83 -7.76 -3.62 -7.31
C GLU A 83 -6.84 -2.42 -7.39
N VAL A 84 -6.14 -2.16 -6.30
CA VAL A 84 -5.01 -1.22 -6.30
C VAL A 84 -3.73 -2.00 -6.08
N VAL A 85 -2.68 -1.54 -6.75
CA VAL A 85 -1.32 -2.02 -6.55
C VAL A 85 -0.51 -0.82 -6.09
N ASP A 86 -0.20 -0.80 -4.81
CA ASP A 86 0.55 0.28 -4.20
C ASP A 86 1.97 -0.19 -3.94
N THR A 87 2.94 0.54 -4.46
CA THR A 87 4.36 0.20 -4.30
C THR A 87 5.02 1.26 -3.42
N PHE A 88 5.61 0.81 -2.31
CA PHE A 88 6.26 1.70 -1.36
C PHE A 88 7.76 1.41 -1.31
N TYR A 89 8.54 2.47 -1.46
CA TYR A 89 10.00 2.42 -1.31
C TYR A 89 10.32 2.95 0.08
N VAL A 90 10.75 2.07 0.98
CA VAL A 90 10.92 2.41 2.40
C VAL A 90 12.33 2.11 2.89
N ARG A 91 12.70 2.77 3.97
CA ARG A 91 13.94 2.50 4.71
C ARG A 91 13.61 2.49 6.20
N ALA A 92 14.35 1.70 6.95
CA ALA A 92 14.25 1.63 8.41
C ALA A 92 15.56 2.17 8.99
N ASN A 93 15.51 3.33 9.65
CA ASN A 93 16.71 3.98 10.21
C ASN A 93 17.83 4.13 9.15
N ASP A 94 17.46 4.61 7.97
CA ASP A 94 18.36 4.78 6.82
C ASP A 94 19.01 3.47 6.34
N ALA A 95 18.40 2.35 6.62
CA ALA A 95 18.88 1.03 6.18
C ALA A 95 17.79 0.25 5.47
N LEU A 96 18.20 -0.73 4.68
CA LEU A 96 17.29 -1.67 4.06
C LEU A 96 16.72 -2.62 5.12
N VAL A 97 15.50 -3.07 4.89
CA VAL A 97 14.88 -4.10 5.73
C VAL A 97 15.23 -5.47 5.15
N THR A 98 16.20 -6.13 5.75
CA THR A 98 16.69 -7.43 5.26
C THR A 98 16.36 -8.59 6.19
N ASP A 99 16.02 -8.31 7.44
CA ASP A 99 15.69 -9.34 8.42
C ASP A 99 14.34 -9.99 8.11
N ALA A 100 14.34 -11.31 7.99
CA ALA A 100 13.14 -12.08 7.64
C ALA A 100 12.03 -11.94 8.69
N ALA A 101 12.39 -11.88 9.96
CA ALA A 101 11.41 -11.70 11.05
C ALA A 101 10.75 -10.31 10.97
N HIS A 102 11.54 -9.29 10.69
CA HIS A 102 11.04 -7.92 10.53
C HIS A 102 10.10 -7.82 9.32
N ARG A 103 10.48 -8.43 8.20
CA ARG A 103 9.63 -8.47 6.99
C ARG A 103 8.31 -9.18 7.25
N LYS A 104 8.33 -10.26 8.01
CA LYS A 104 7.14 -11.01 8.37
C LYS A 104 6.19 -10.15 9.22
N GLU A 105 6.72 -9.39 10.16
CA GLU A 105 5.95 -8.46 10.98
C GLU A 105 5.31 -7.37 10.13
N ILE A 106 6.08 -6.78 9.22
CA ILE A 106 5.59 -5.75 8.28
C ILE A 106 4.47 -6.33 7.43
N LYS A 107 4.67 -7.49 6.85
CA LYS A 107 3.67 -8.15 6.01
C LYS A 107 2.37 -8.39 6.77
N ARG A 108 2.47 -8.87 8.00
CA ARG A 108 1.29 -9.13 8.84
C ARG A 108 0.52 -7.84 9.14
N ALA A 109 1.23 -6.78 9.50
CA ALA A 109 0.63 -5.50 9.82
C ALA A 109 -0.06 -4.88 8.61
N LEU A 110 0.56 -4.95 7.42
CA LEU A 110 -0.01 -4.41 6.20
C LEU A 110 -1.21 -5.22 5.72
N LEU A 111 -1.16 -6.54 5.82
CA LEU A 111 -2.30 -7.39 5.49
C LEU A 111 -3.49 -7.09 6.41
N HIS A 112 -3.23 -6.84 7.68
CA HIS A 112 -4.26 -6.43 8.62
C HIS A 112 -4.87 -5.08 8.24
N ALA A 113 -4.04 -4.13 7.83
CA ALA A 113 -4.48 -2.80 7.44
C ALA A 113 -5.41 -2.81 6.22
N VAL A 114 -5.26 -3.77 5.32
CA VAL A 114 -6.06 -3.87 4.10
C VAL A 114 -7.22 -4.86 4.19
N SER A 115 -7.38 -5.47 5.33
CA SER A 115 -8.48 -6.45 5.57
C SER A 115 -9.82 -5.79 5.82
#